data_edfbe403e5971e50fbd846f5f5900c73
#
_entry.id   edfbe403e5971e50fbd846f5f5900c73
#
_cell.length_a   1.000
_cell.length_b   1.000
_cell.length_c   1.000
_cell.angle_alpha   90.00
_cell.angle_beta   90.00
_cell.angle_gamma   90.00
#
_symmetry.space_group_name_H-M   'P 1'
#
loop_
_entity.id
_entity.type
_entity.pdbx_description
1 polymer ?
#
loop_
_entity_poly.entity_id
_entity_poly.type
_entity_poly.pdbx_seq_one_letter_code
_entity_poly.pdbx_strand_id
1 'polypeptide(L)'
;MRASLKLTLIAATALCAPSAFAETEIQMWHSMKGALNDKVNEVATKFNATQKEYKIVPVFKGEYPESMTAAIAAYRAGNAPHILQVFEVGTATMMSAKGAVVPVSKLMKDADEPFDPKAYLPAVAGYYTDSQGNMLSFPFNSSTILFYVNKDAFKKAGLDPEKAPRTWKELLVAADKLKASGHSCPYTSGWPSWMHIENLSAWHNVPIGTKENGMTGLDAQFQINTPFHVRHVTMIAEMVKKGTFSYAGRTNQAEAKFYSGECAMLTSSSGAQANIRRNAKFAWSANFMPYHDDVKGAPQNSIIGGASLWVMGGKTNNAYKGIAKYFAYLSKPEVQMDWHTSTGYVPITMAAYEMTRKSGYYEKNPGADMAIKELTNKPPTANSRGLRFGNYVQGREVFEEEMESVFAGKKDAKTALDDAVKRGNEILRKFQATNKQ
;
A
#
# COMPACT_ATOMS: atom_id res chain seq x y z
N MET A 1 -69.24 -50.25 43.60
CA MET A 1 -67.80 -50.06 43.39
C MET A 1 -67.57 -48.98 42.32
N ARG A 2 -67.22 -47.78 42.75
CA ARG A 2 -66.99 -46.65 41.86
C ARG A 2 -65.48 -46.47 41.75
N ALA A 3 -64.92 -46.67 40.54
CA ALA A 3 -63.52 -46.42 40.25
C ALA A 3 -63.34 -44.96 39.84
N SER A 4 -62.52 -44.20 40.59
CA SER A 4 -62.18 -42.83 40.30
C SER A 4 -60.93 -42.79 39.38
N LEU A 5 -61.08 -42.25 38.16
CA LEU A 5 -60.02 -42.05 37.22
C LEU A 5 -59.33 -40.69 37.52
N LYS A 6 -58.09 -40.71 37.97
CA LYS A 6 -57.30 -39.50 38.18
C LYS A 6 -56.60 -39.13 36.85
N LEU A 7 -57.01 -38.00 36.29
CA LEU A 7 -56.40 -37.42 35.10
C LEU A 7 -55.17 -36.60 35.55
N THR A 8 -54.00 -37.06 35.21
CA THR A 8 -52.74 -36.32 35.46
C THR A 8 -52.46 -35.39 34.28
N LEU A 9 -52.56 -34.07 34.51
CA LEU A 9 -52.24 -33.02 33.52
C LEU A 9 -50.75 -32.86 33.48
N ILE A 10 -50.09 -33.28 32.38
CA ILE A 10 -48.67 -33.02 32.14
C ILE A 10 -48.55 -31.64 31.42
N ALA A 11 -48.08 -30.61 32.15
CA ALA A 11 -47.79 -29.34 31.62
C ALA A 11 -46.45 -29.42 30.81
N ALA A 12 -46.54 -29.39 29.48
CA ALA A 12 -45.38 -29.29 28.62
C ALA A 12 -44.86 -27.85 28.65
N THR A 13 -43.82 -27.59 29.43
CA THR A 13 -43.04 -26.36 29.35
C THR A 13 -42.20 -26.37 28.04
N ALA A 14 -42.67 -25.65 27.02
CA ALA A 14 -41.88 -25.37 25.83
C ALA A 14 -40.69 -24.49 26.23
N LEU A 15 -39.50 -25.09 26.34
CA LEU A 15 -38.23 -24.32 26.38
C LEU A 15 -38.06 -23.65 25.03
N CYS A 16 -38.33 -22.34 24.96
CA CYS A 16 -37.83 -21.49 23.89
C CYS A 16 -36.32 -21.42 24.04
N ALA A 17 -35.57 -22.31 23.39
CA ALA A 17 -34.16 -22.14 23.20
C ALA A 17 -33.94 -20.86 22.36
N PRO A 18 -33.13 -19.91 22.81
CA PRO A 18 -32.78 -18.78 21.95
C PRO A 18 -32.12 -19.35 20.70
N SER A 19 -32.67 -19.02 19.53
CA SER A 19 -32.04 -19.32 18.24
C SER A 19 -30.66 -18.62 18.25
N ALA A 20 -29.62 -19.40 18.53
CA ALA A 20 -28.27 -18.92 18.33
C ALA A 20 -28.12 -18.62 16.81
N PHE A 21 -28.24 -17.36 16.43
CA PHE A 21 -27.91 -16.96 15.08
C PHE A 21 -26.46 -17.40 14.82
N ALA A 22 -26.26 -18.25 13.83
CA ALA A 22 -24.94 -18.67 13.43
C ALA A 22 -24.15 -17.43 13.04
N GLU A 23 -22.96 -17.26 13.63
CA GLU A 23 -22.03 -16.16 13.34
C GLU A 23 -21.72 -16.14 11.83
N THR A 24 -21.86 -14.98 11.18
CA THR A 24 -21.59 -14.84 9.75
C THR A 24 -20.11 -14.63 9.53
N GLU A 25 -19.42 -15.60 8.93
CA GLU A 25 -18.01 -15.48 8.59
C GLU A 25 -17.81 -14.59 7.35
N ILE A 26 -16.88 -13.64 7.44
CA ILE A 26 -16.51 -12.68 6.40
C ILE A 26 -15.02 -12.85 6.09
N GLN A 27 -14.73 -13.51 4.99
CA GLN A 27 -13.34 -13.69 4.53
C GLN A 27 -12.78 -12.37 3.99
N MET A 28 -11.61 -11.99 4.49
CA MET A 28 -10.81 -10.86 4.01
C MET A 28 -9.48 -11.36 3.47
N TRP A 29 -9.29 -11.32 2.14
CA TRP A 29 -8.02 -11.68 1.52
C TRP A 29 -7.05 -10.51 1.56
N HIS A 30 -5.81 -10.77 2.00
CA HIS A 30 -4.79 -9.75 2.16
C HIS A 30 -3.39 -10.26 1.79
N SER A 31 -2.44 -9.30 1.65
CA SER A 31 -1.05 -9.53 1.25
C SER A 31 -0.03 -9.07 2.30
N MET A 32 -0.46 -8.92 3.55
CA MET A 32 0.40 -8.48 4.65
C MET A 32 1.26 -9.62 5.17
N LYS A 33 2.58 -9.39 5.41
CA LYS A 33 3.55 -10.37 5.90
C LYS A 33 4.17 -9.95 7.24
N GLY A 34 4.70 -10.93 7.98
CA GLY A 34 5.43 -10.69 9.22
C GLY A 34 4.63 -9.88 10.23
N ALA A 35 5.23 -8.82 10.79
CA ALA A 35 4.57 -7.96 11.77
C ALA A 35 3.25 -7.34 11.26
N LEU A 36 3.15 -7.07 9.96
CA LEU A 36 1.92 -6.54 9.35
C LEU A 36 0.80 -7.58 9.31
N ASN A 37 1.13 -8.86 9.03
CA ASN A 37 0.16 -9.96 9.12
C ASN A 37 -0.38 -10.11 10.54
N ASP A 38 0.52 -10.09 11.53
CA ASP A 38 0.14 -10.19 12.94
C ASP A 38 -0.82 -9.06 13.32
N LYS A 39 -0.56 -7.83 12.83
CA LYS A 39 -1.42 -6.66 13.09
C LYS A 39 -2.79 -6.76 12.40
N VAL A 40 -2.88 -7.27 11.19
CA VAL A 40 -4.17 -7.54 10.51
C VAL A 40 -5.02 -8.51 11.33
N ASN A 41 -4.42 -9.61 11.79
CA ASN A 41 -5.10 -10.61 12.61
C ASN A 41 -5.53 -10.03 13.98
N GLU A 42 -4.68 -9.20 14.60
CA GLU A 42 -5.00 -8.52 15.86
C GLU A 42 -6.22 -7.60 15.73
N VAL A 43 -6.25 -6.76 14.68
CA VAL A 43 -7.36 -5.83 14.44
C VAL A 43 -8.67 -6.58 14.18
N ALA A 44 -8.63 -7.65 13.37
CA ALA A 44 -9.80 -8.50 13.14
C ALA A 44 -10.26 -9.20 14.44
N THR A 45 -9.34 -9.71 15.26
CA THR A 45 -9.64 -10.33 16.56
C THR A 45 -10.29 -9.32 17.51
N LYS A 46 -9.77 -8.09 17.59
CA LYS A 46 -10.36 -7.03 18.41
C LYS A 46 -11.79 -6.71 17.97
N PHE A 47 -12.05 -6.58 16.65
CA PHE A 47 -13.40 -6.39 16.14
C PHE A 47 -14.32 -7.57 16.50
N ASN A 48 -13.87 -8.80 16.24
CA ASN A 48 -14.65 -10.03 16.53
C ASN A 48 -15.02 -10.13 18.02
N ALA A 49 -14.19 -9.60 18.91
CA ALA A 49 -14.49 -9.57 20.35
C ALA A 49 -15.56 -8.55 20.75
N THR A 50 -15.87 -7.55 19.91
CA THR A 50 -16.85 -6.50 20.25
C THR A 50 -18.31 -6.92 20.06
N GLN A 51 -18.56 -8.01 19.32
CA GLN A 51 -19.90 -8.47 18.96
C GLN A 51 -19.85 -9.97 18.63
N LYS A 52 -21.03 -10.63 18.38
CA LYS A 52 -21.16 -12.07 18.13
C LYS A 52 -21.90 -12.41 16.83
N GLU A 53 -22.26 -11.42 16.05
CA GLU A 53 -23.04 -11.60 14.82
C GLU A 53 -22.15 -11.89 13.61
N TYR A 54 -20.93 -11.33 13.59
CA TYR A 54 -20.00 -11.36 12.46
C TYR A 54 -18.61 -11.74 12.90
N LYS A 55 -17.90 -12.49 12.04
CA LYS A 55 -16.52 -12.86 12.28
C LYS A 55 -15.67 -12.55 11.04
N ILE A 56 -14.78 -11.58 11.17
CA ILE A 56 -13.77 -11.32 10.14
C ILE A 56 -12.70 -12.40 10.21
N VAL A 57 -12.45 -13.03 9.06
CA VAL A 57 -11.45 -14.10 8.90
C VAL A 57 -10.39 -13.59 7.89
N PRO A 58 -9.26 -13.02 8.35
CA PRO A 58 -8.17 -12.66 7.47
C PRO A 58 -7.51 -13.90 6.85
N VAL A 59 -7.25 -13.84 5.54
CA VAL A 59 -6.62 -14.92 4.79
C VAL A 59 -5.49 -14.35 3.95
N PHE A 60 -4.25 -14.71 4.29
CA PHE A 60 -3.09 -14.33 3.49
C PHE A 60 -3.09 -15.05 2.13
N LYS A 61 -2.93 -14.31 1.04
CA LYS A 61 -3.00 -14.80 -0.35
C LYS A 61 -1.77 -14.50 -1.20
N GLY A 62 -0.61 -14.44 -0.57
CA GLY A 62 0.64 -14.11 -1.27
C GLY A 62 0.85 -12.60 -1.40
N GLU A 63 1.75 -12.20 -2.29
CA GLU A 63 1.99 -10.80 -2.62
C GLU A 63 0.78 -10.16 -3.34
N TYR A 64 0.75 -8.84 -3.45
CA TYR A 64 -0.37 -8.14 -4.08
C TYR A 64 -0.72 -8.63 -5.49
N PRO A 65 0.25 -8.82 -6.43
CA PRO A 65 -0.06 -9.35 -7.76
C PRO A 65 -0.67 -10.75 -7.72
N GLU A 66 -0.12 -11.63 -6.87
CA GLU A 66 -0.60 -13.01 -6.69
C GLU A 66 -2.01 -13.03 -6.11
N SER A 67 -2.26 -12.23 -5.06
CA SER A 67 -3.57 -12.11 -4.42
C SER A 67 -4.64 -11.59 -5.40
N MET A 68 -4.30 -10.58 -6.21
CA MET A 68 -5.21 -10.03 -7.22
C MET A 68 -5.53 -11.05 -8.32
N THR A 69 -4.53 -11.79 -8.81
CA THR A 69 -4.71 -12.87 -9.79
C THR A 69 -5.60 -13.98 -9.24
N ALA A 70 -5.36 -14.40 -7.99
CA ALA A 70 -6.19 -15.40 -7.32
C ALA A 70 -7.64 -14.91 -7.13
N ALA A 71 -7.83 -13.63 -6.80
CA ALA A 71 -9.16 -13.05 -6.63
C ALA A 71 -9.95 -12.98 -7.95
N ILE A 72 -9.29 -12.64 -9.06
CA ILE A 72 -9.92 -12.65 -10.40
C ILE A 72 -10.37 -14.07 -10.77
N ALA A 73 -9.53 -15.08 -10.53
CA ALA A 73 -9.88 -16.48 -10.77
C ALA A 73 -11.06 -16.93 -9.88
N ALA A 74 -11.01 -16.60 -8.59
CA ALA A 74 -12.06 -16.93 -7.64
C ALA A 74 -13.39 -16.23 -7.98
N TYR A 75 -13.35 -14.98 -8.43
CA TYR A 75 -14.55 -14.25 -8.88
C TYR A 75 -15.22 -14.95 -10.07
N ARG A 76 -14.43 -15.35 -11.08
CA ARG A 76 -14.94 -16.10 -12.24
C ARG A 76 -15.55 -17.45 -11.86
N ALA A 77 -15.03 -18.07 -10.81
CA ALA A 77 -15.52 -19.34 -10.28
C ALA A 77 -16.71 -19.18 -9.27
N GLY A 78 -17.19 -17.96 -9.02
CA GLY A 78 -18.24 -17.68 -8.05
C GLY A 78 -17.81 -17.78 -6.56
N ASN A 79 -16.50 -17.86 -6.29
CA ASN A 79 -15.92 -18.09 -4.95
C ASN A 79 -15.05 -16.89 -4.47
N ALA A 80 -15.33 -15.68 -4.94
CA ALA A 80 -14.61 -14.49 -4.49
C ALA A 80 -14.71 -14.30 -2.96
N PRO A 81 -13.68 -13.71 -2.29
CA PRO A 81 -13.79 -13.34 -0.88
C PRO A 81 -14.90 -12.30 -0.65
N HIS A 82 -15.16 -11.93 0.58
CA HIS A 82 -16.08 -10.86 0.92
C HIS A 82 -15.38 -9.49 0.79
N ILE A 83 -14.16 -9.42 1.28
CA ILE A 83 -13.28 -8.26 1.24
C ILE A 83 -11.98 -8.66 0.56
N LEU A 84 -11.52 -7.86 -0.40
CA LEU A 84 -10.24 -8.02 -1.08
C LEU A 84 -9.36 -6.79 -0.84
N GLN A 85 -8.17 -7.00 -0.31
CA GLN A 85 -7.14 -5.96 -0.27
C GLN A 85 -6.48 -5.84 -1.64
N VAL A 86 -6.58 -4.66 -2.24
CA VAL A 86 -5.96 -4.37 -3.56
C VAL A 86 -5.03 -3.17 -3.42
N PHE A 87 -3.79 -3.34 -3.88
CA PHE A 87 -2.81 -2.26 -3.87
C PHE A 87 -3.14 -1.17 -4.90
N GLU A 88 -2.54 -0.01 -4.75
CA GLU A 88 -2.93 1.23 -5.46
C GLU A 88 -2.97 1.08 -6.99
N VAL A 89 -2.04 0.34 -7.59
CA VAL A 89 -2.01 0.13 -9.06
C VAL A 89 -3.15 -0.74 -9.60
N GLY A 90 -3.82 -1.49 -8.74
CA GLY A 90 -5.01 -2.26 -9.09
C GLY A 90 -6.29 -1.41 -9.16
N THR A 91 -6.26 -0.17 -8.67
CA THR A 91 -7.45 0.69 -8.50
C THR A 91 -8.24 0.88 -9.79
N ALA A 92 -7.62 1.26 -10.89
CA ALA A 92 -8.32 1.48 -12.16
C ALA A 92 -8.97 0.19 -12.71
N THR A 93 -8.32 -0.94 -12.54
CA THR A 93 -8.86 -2.26 -12.90
C THR A 93 -10.10 -2.60 -12.09
N MET A 94 -10.06 -2.37 -10.78
CA MET A 94 -11.20 -2.60 -9.89
C MET A 94 -12.36 -1.63 -10.19
N MET A 95 -12.07 -0.35 -10.46
CA MET A 95 -13.08 0.64 -10.85
C MET A 95 -13.82 0.26 -12.14
N SER A 96 -13.14 -0.42 -13.05
CA SER A 96 -13.71 -0.87 -14.33
C SER A 96 -14.44 -2.21 -14.23
N ALA A 97 -14.33 -2.92 -13.12
CA ALA A 97 -14.96 -4.22 -12.90
C ALA A 97 -16.44 -4.08 -12.48
N LYS A 98 -17.28 -3.61 -13.42
CA LYS A 98 -18.71 -3.36 -13.18
C LYS A 98 -19.42 -4.62 -12.66
N GLY A 99 -20.18 -4.47 -11.58
CA GLY A 99 -20.93 -5.55 -10.94
C GLY A 99 -20.08 -6.50 -10.08
N ALA A 100 -18.75 -6.46 -10.21
CA ALA A 100 -17.87 -7.28 -9.38
C ALA A 100 -17.58 -6.67 -7.99
N VAL A 101 -17.81 -5.37 -7.83
CA VAL A 101 -17.53 -4.63 -6.60
C VAL A 101 -18.74 -3.81 -6.15
N VAL A 102 -18.87 -3.63 -4.85
CA VAL A 102 -19.85 -2.74 -4.22
C VAL A 102 -19.11 -1.50 -3.72
N PRO A 103 -19.46 -0.27 -4.19
CA PRO A 103 -18.86 0.95 -3.68
C PRO A 103 -19.03 1.09 -2.17
N VAL A 104 -17.95 1.45 -1.47
CA VAL A 104 -17.98 1.59 0.00
C VAL A 104 -18.97 2.64 0.44
N SER A 105 -19.04 3.78 -0.24
CA SER A 105 -20.04 4.83 0.06
C SER A 105 -21.49 4.30 -0.02
N LYS A 106 -21.79 3.42 -1.01
CA LYS A 106 -23.08 2.75 -1.11
C LYS A 106 -23.30 1.73 0.01
N LEU A 107 -22.31 0.87 0.26
CA LEU A 107 -22.36 -0.15 1.31
C LEU A 107 -22.70 0.47 2.66
N MET A 108 -21.93 1.50 3.06
CA MET A 108 -22.10 2.15 4.37
C MET A 108 -23.47 2.83 4.50
N LYS A 109 -23.92 3.49 3.44
CA LYS A 109 -25.28 4.08 3.38
C LYS A 109 -26.37 3.03 3.50
N ASP A 110 -26.29 1.93 2.75
CA ASP A 110 -27.32 0.86 2.74
C ASP A 110 -27.37 0.10 4.10
N ALA A 111 -26.26 0.08 4.82
CA ALA A 111 -26.17 -0.56 6.13
C ALA A 111 -26.48 0.40 7.30
N ASP A 112 -26.75 1.68 7.03
CA ASP A 112 -26.96 2.74 8.03
C ASP A 112 -25.77 2.89 9.00
N GLU A 113 -24.54 2.68 8.49
CA GLU A 113 -23.31 2.82 9.26
C GLU A 113 -22.65 4.20 9.00
N PRO A 114 -22.10 4.86 10.04
CA PRO A 114 -21.49 6.18 9.87
C PRO A 114 -20.26 6.11 8.97
N PHE A 115 -20.22 6.96 7.95
CA PHE A 115 -19.08 7.06 7.05
C PHE A 115 -18.97 8.45 6.45
N ASP A 116 -17.87 9.14 6.72
CA ASP A 116 -17.58 10.46 6.13
C ASP A 116 -16.32 10.39 5.23
N PRO A 117 -16.47 10.35 3.90
CA PRO A 117 -15.34 10.37 2.97
C PRO A 117 -14.44 11.61 3.12
N LYS A 118 -14.97 12.73 3.63
CA LYS A 118 -14.21 13.98 3.82
C LYS A 118 -13.29 13.94 5.05
N ALA A 119 -13.49 12.98 5.95
CA ALA A 119 -12.60 12.78 7.10
C ALA A 119 -11.21 12.26 6.68
N TYR A 120 -11.10 11.64 5.48
CA TYR A 120 -9.86 11.08 4.98
C TYR A 120 -8.96 12.18 4.38
N LEU A 121 -7.65 11.97 4.47
CA LEU A 121 -6.68 12.87 3.84
C LEU A 121 -6.96 12.98 2.34
N PRO A 122 -6.95 14.19 1.74
CA PRO A 122 -7.30 14.39 0.33
C PRO A 122 -6.48 13.52 -0.64
N ALA A 123 -5.19 13.32 -0.38
CA ALA A 123 -4.31 12.46 -1.18
C ALA A 123 -4.74 10.98 -1.13
N VAL A 124 -5.37 10.54 -0.04
CA VAL A 124 -5.88 9.18 0.14
C VAL A 124 -7.27 9.05 -0.46
N ALA A 125 -8.20 9.92 -0.08
CA ALA A 125 -9.57 9.92 -0.57
C ALA A 125 -9.65 10.06 -2.09
N GLY A 126 -8.93 11.04 -2.66
CA GLY A 126 -8.92 11.32 -4.11
C GLY A 126 -8.42 10.15 -4.95
N TYR A 127 -7.58 9.28 -4.39
CA TYR A 127 -7.09 8.09 -5.09
C TYR A 127 -8.19 7.03 -5.29
N TYR A 128 -9.07 6.84 -4.30
CA TYR A 128 -10.08 5.78 -4.27
C TYR A 128 -11.50 6.26 -4.58
N THR A 129 -11.66 7.52 -4.97
CA THR A 129 -12.95 8.15 -5.29
C THR A 129 -13.13 8.27 -6.80
N ASP A 130 -14.35 8.01 -7.30
CA ASP A 130 -14.68 8.21 -8.70
C ASP A 130 -14.87 9.70 -9.06
N SER A 131 -15.16 9.99 -10.32
CA SER A 131 -15.38 11.36 -10.80
C SER A 131 -16.66 12.03 -10.25
N GLN A 132 -17.55 11.23 -9.63
CA GLN A 132 -18.81 11.70 -9.02
C GLN A 132 -18.67 11.94 -7.52
N GLY A 133 -17.49 11.69 -6.95
CA GLY A 133 -17.22 11.84 -5.52
C GLY A 133 -17.58 10.60 -4.67
N ASN A 134 -17.92 9.47 -5.28
CA ASN A 134 -18.21 8.24 -4.55
C ASN A 134 -16.91 7.52 -4.20
N MET A 135 -16.68 7.24 -2.93
CA MET A 135 -15.57 6.38 -2.50
C MET A 135 -15.89 4.93 -2.80
N LEU A 136 -15.07 4.29 -3.66
CA LEU A 136 -15.31 2.96 -4.18
C LEU A 136 -14.70 1.87 -3.32
N SER A 137 -13.59 2.14 -2.65
CA SER A 137 -12.93 1.22 -1.72
C SER A 137 -12.61 1.91 -0.41
N PHE A 138 -12.46 1.13 0.64
CA PHE A 138 -12.11 1.61 1.98
C PHE A 138 -10.59 1.81 2.08
N PRO A 139 -10.07 3.02 2.31
CA PRO A 139 -8.64 3.24 2.55
C PRO A 139 -8.18 2.45 3.78
N PHE A 140 -7.09 1.70 3.67
CA PHE A 140 -6.68 0.81 4.75
C PHE A 140 -5.23 1.01 5.16
N ASN A 141 -4.28 0.60 4.33
CA ASN A 141 -2.87 0.66 4.63
C ASN A 141 -2.13 1.56 3.62
N SER A 142 -2.48 2.84 3.65
CA SER A 142 -1.78 3.83 2.81
C SER A 142 -0.37 4.05 3.30
N SER A 143 0.58 4.00 2.38
CA SER A 143 2.00 4.26 2.64
C SER A 143 2.51 5.38 1.75
N THR A 144 3.73 5.81 2.02
CA THR A 144 4.55 6.57 1.08
C THR A 144 5.97 6.04 1.11
N ILE A 145 6.82 6.55 0.23
CA ILE A 145 8.22 6.19 0.19
C ILE A 145 8.94 6.71 1.44
N LEU A 146 9.96 5.98 1.90
CA LEU A 146 10.90 6.49 2.89
C LEU A 146 12.32 5.99 2.60
N PHE A 147 13.29 6.75 3.06
CA PHE A 147 14.70 6.40 3.00
C PHE A 147 15.19 6.02 4.41
N TYR A 148 15.64 4.77 4.56
CA TYR A 148 16.12 4.21 5.81
C TYR A 148 17.63 4.14 5.83
N VAL A 149 18.22 4.48 6.97
CA VAL A 149 19.68 4.50 7.18
C VAL A 149 20.04 3.70 8.41
N ASN A 150 21.02 2.81 8.28
CA ASN A 150 21.68 2.13 9.38
C ASN A 150 22.75 3.09 9.97
N LYS A 151 22.44 3.68 11.14
CA LYS A 151 23.30 4.66 11.81
C LYS A 151 24.64 4.07 12.24
N ASP A 152 24.66 2.81 12.63
CA ASP A 152 25.89 2.14 13.07
C ASP A 152 26.83 1.91 11.89
N ALA A 153 26.29 1.52 10.72
CA ALA A 153 27.06 1.41 9.48
C ALA A 153 27.61 2.77 9.02
N PHE A 154 26.81 3.85 9.14
CA PHE A 154 27.26 5.21 8.85
C PHE A 154 28.43 5.63 9.72
N LYS A 155 28.29 5.45 11.04
CA LYS A 155 29.37 5.75 11.99
C LYS A 155 30.65 4.99 11.68
N LYS A 156 30.54 3.69 11.36
CA LYS A 156 31.70 2.86 10.97
C LYS A 156 32.39 3.36 9.69
N ALA A 157 31.60 3.90 8.74
CA ALA A 157 32.11 4.46 7.48
C ALA A 157 32.60 5.93 7.59
N GLY A 158 32.65 6.51 8.80
CA GLY A 158 33.02 7.91 9.02
C GLY A 158 32.00 8.91 8.46
N LEU A 159 30.75 8.48 8.34
CA LEU A 159 29.60 9.32 8.01
C LEU A 159 28.89 9.79 9.28
N ASP A 160 28.26 10.99 9.23
CA ASP A 160 27.44 11.47 10.32
C ASP A 160 26.12 10.64 10.40
N PRO A 161 25.90 9.88 11.47
CA PRO A 161 24.72 9.02 11.59
C PRO A 161 23.39 9.80 11.72
N GLU A 162 23.46 11.09 12.04
CA GLU A 162 22.28 11.97 12.16
C GLU A 162 21.96 12.75 10.86
N LYS A 163 22.82 12.64 9.85
CA LYS A 163 22.66 13.32 8.56
C LYS A 163 22.50 12.32 7.42
N ALA A 164 21.26 11.89 7.20
CA ALA A 164 20.95 11.08 6.02
C ALA A 164 21.12 11.90 4.73
N PRO A 165 21.61 11.27 3.64
CA PRO A 165 21.66 11.89 2.31
C PRO A 165 20.29 12.46 1.90
N ARG A 166 20.26 13.73 1.47
CA ARG A 166 19.05 14.42 0.99
C ARG A 166 18.96 14.44 -0.53
N THR A 167 20.10 14.32 -1.19
CA THR A 167 20.19 14.33 -2.66
C THR A 167 20.76 12.99 -3.15
N TRP A 168 20.47 12.66 -4.41
CA TRP A 168 21.10 11.49 -5.04
C TRP A 168 22.61 11.63 -5.12
N LYS A 169 23.14 12.84 -5.27
CA LYS A 169 24.59 13.09 -5.21
C LYS A 169 25.19 12.72 -3.86
N GLU A 170 24.53 13.12 -2.77
CA GLU A 170 24.97 12.77 -1.41
C GLU A 170 24.86 11.28 -1.16
N LEU A 171 23.81 10.61 -1.67
CA LEU A 171 23.65 9.17 -1.55
C LEU A 171 24.77 8.41 -2.25
N LEU A 172 25.18 8.85 -3.46
CA LEU A 172 26.31 8.26 -4.19
C LEU A 172 27.60 8.35 -3.36
N VAL A 173 27.89 9.52 -2.78
CA VAL A 173 29.08 9.73 -1.92
C VAL A 173 28.99 8.84 -0.66
N ALA A 174 27.84 8.75 -0.03
CA ALA A 174 27.66 7.90 1.14
C ALA A 174 27.83 6.40 0.79
N ALA A 175 27.29 5.97 -0.35
CA ALA A 175 27.44 4.60 -0.82
C ALA A 175 28.90 4.22 -1.13
N ASP A 176 29.67 5.13 -1.73
CA ASP A 176 31.09 4.92 -1.99
C ASP A 176 31.89 4.81 -0.68
N LYS A 177 31.62 5.64 0.33
CA LYS A 177 32.26 5.56 1.65
C LYS A 177 31.90 4.28 2.40
N LEU A 178 30.63 3.87 2.37
CA LEU A 178 30.18 2.61 2.95
C LEU A 178 30.90 1.42 2.31
N LYS A 179 31.02 1.39 0.99
CA LYS A 179 31.77 0.36 0.28
C LYS A 179 33.25 0.38 0.67
N ALA A 180 33.88 1.54 0.72
CA ALA A 180 35.29 1.69 1.11
C ALA A 180 35.54 1.23 2.57
N SER A 181 34.54 1.34 3.46
CA SER A 181 34.62 0.83 4.84
C SER A 181 34.40 -0.68 4.96
N GLY A 182 34.22 -1.39 3.84
CA GLY A 182 34.02 -2.84 3.78
C GLY A 182 32.56 -3.28 3.89
N HIS A 183 31.58 -2.37 3.74
CA HIS A 183 30.18 -2.75 3.75
C HIS A 183 29.81 -3.42 2.42
N SER A 184 29.26 -4.65 2.47
CA SER A 184 28.99 -5.48 1.28
C SER A 184 27.82 -4.95 0.44
N CYS A 185 26.83 -4.32 1.07
CA CYS A 185 25.65 -3.76 0.43
C CYS A 185 25.42 -2.31 0.93
N PRO A 186 26.02 -1.29 0.30
CA PRO A 186 25.80 0.10 0.68
C PRO A 186 24.34 0.55 0.56
N TYR A 187 23.66 0.18 -0.55
CA TYR A 187 22.28 0.59 -0.81
C TYR A 187 21.47 -0.51 -1.48
N THR A 188 20.19 -0.59 -1.13
CA THR A 188 19.20 -1.44 -1.78
C THR A 188 17.84 -0.73 -1.83
N SER A 189 16.91 -1.23 -2.66
CA SER A 189 15.56 -0.66 -2.80
C SER A 189 14.51 -1.76 -2.86
N GLY A 190 13.48 -1.64 -2.05
CA GLY A 190 12.23 -2.36 -2.25
C GLY A 190 11.34 -1.64 -3.25
N TRP A 191 10.45 -2.38 -3.93
CA TRP A 191 9.47 -1.82 -4.87
C TRP A 191 10.10 -0.92 -5.95
N PRO A 192 11.08 -1.41 -6.74
CA PRO A 192 11.93 -0.56 -7.56
C PRO A 192 11.20 0.36 -8.53
N SER A 193 10.16 -0.12 -9.25
CA SER A 193 9.39 0.73 -10.15
C SER A 193 8.64 1.83 -9.40
N TRP A 194 8.05 1.50 -8.23
CA TRP A 194 7.37 2.48 -7.40
C TRP A 194 8.32 3.54 -6.83
N MET A 195 9.56 3.13 -6.46
CA MET A 195 10.61 4.02 -5.94
C MET A 195 11.24 4.86 -7.04
N HIS A 196 11.74 4.20 -8.10
CA HIS A 196 12.66 4.81 -9.08
C HIS A 196 11.99 5.32 -10.35
N ILE A 197 10.68 5.07 -10.53
CA ILE A 197 9.88 5.62 -11.63
C ILE A 197 8.73 6.46 -11.08
N GLU A 198 7.81 5.87 -10.31
CA GLU A 198 6.55 6.49 -9.95
C GLU A 198 6.71 7.61 -8.92
N ASN A 199 7.26 7.31 -7.75
CA ASN A 199 7.53 8.33 -6.73
C ASN A 199 8.69 9.24 -7.09
N LEU A 200 9.71 8.74 -7.79
CA LEU A 200 10.73 9.61 -8.37
C LEU A 200 10.07 10.71 -9.20
N SER A 201 9.16 10.35 -10.10
CA SER A 201 8.45 11.29 -10.95
C SER A 201 7.62 12.30 -10.15
N ALA A 202 6.79 11.80 -9.23
CA ALA A 202 5.98 12.66 -8.37
C ALA A 202 6.84 13.62 -7.53
N TRP A 203 7.91 13.11 -6.92
CA TRP A 203 8.84 13.86 -6.07
C TRP A 203 9.57 14.97 -6.83
N HIS A 204 9.71 14.83 -8.16
CA HIS A 204 10.31 15.82 -9.05
C HIS A 204 9.29 16.57 -9.92
N ASN A 205 8.00 16.36 -9.69
CA ASN A 205 6.91 16.94 -10.48
C ASN A 205 7.01 16.66 -11.99
N VAL A 206 7.43 15.45 -12.34
CA VAL A 206 7.55 14.95 -13.71
C VAL A 206 6.43 13.97 -14.00
N PRO A 207 5.72 14.04 -15.13
CA PRO A 207 4.69 13.06 -15.46
C PRO A 207 5.28 11.68 -15.76
N ILE A 208 4.55 10.62 -15.43
CA ILE A 208 4.83 9.27 -15.90
C ILE A 208 3.91 8.86 -17.06
N GLY A 209 2.89 9.65 -17.32
CA GLY A 209 1.97 9.45 -18.44
C GLY A 209 1.09 10.65 -18.71
N THR A 210 0.39 10.58 -19.83
CA THR A 210 -0.61 11.57 -20.23
C THR A 210 -1.87 11.52 -19.36
N LYS A 211 -2.82 12.42 -19.59
CA LYS A 211 -4.11 12.46 -18.86
C LYS A 211 -3.91 12.54 -17.34
N GLU A 212 -2.97 13.39 -16.90
CA GLU A 212 -2.64 13.55 -15.47
C GLU A 212 -2.34 12.19 -14.82
N ASN A 213 -1.41 11.44 -15.41
CA ASN A 213 -1.06 10.07 -15.01
C ASN A 213 -2.27 9.11 -15.02
N GLY A 214 -3.15 9.23 -16.02
CA GLY A 214 -4.33 8.37 -16.17
C GLY A 214 -5.54 8.77 -15.32
N MET A 215 -5.43 9.83 -14.51
CA MET A 215 -6.52 10.26 -13.62
C MET A 215 -7.74 10.81 -14.39
N THR A 216 -7.54 11.32 -15.62
CA THR A 216 -8.59 12.01 -16.40
C THR A 216 -9.04 11.28 -17.67
N GLY A 217 -8.55 10.07 -17.92
CA GLY A 217 -9.00 9.29 -19.08
C GLY A 217 -8.30 7.97 -19.28
N LEU A 218 -9.04 7.01 -19.85
CA LEU A 218 -8.52 5.67 -20.15
C LEU A 218 -7.60 5.63 -21.39
N ASP A 219 -7.55 6.70 -22.16
CA ASP A 219 -6.68 6.90 -23.34
C ASP A 219 -5.28 7.41 -22.95
N ALA A 220 -4.91 7.29 -21.69
CA ALA A 220 -3.59 7.64 -21.19
C ALA A 220 -2.48 6.80 -21.83
N GLN A 221 -1.28 7.37 -21.91
CA GLN A 221 -0.07 6.74 -22.41
C GLN A 221 1.08 6.98 -21.45
N PHE A 222 1.95 6.00 -21.24
CA PHE A 222 3.17 6.15 -20.46
C PHE A 222 4.21 7.02 -21.16
N GLN A 223 4.97 7.79 -20.37
CA GLN A 223 6.01 8.73 -20.80
C GLN A 223 7.27 8.62 -19.93
N ILE A 224 7.64 7.41 -19.52
CA ILE A 224 8.75 7.17 -18.59
C ILE A 224 10.13 7.06 -19.26
N ASN A 225 10.22 7.32 -20.56
CA ASN A 225 11.47 7.27 -21.33
C ASN A 225 12.09 8.65 -21.60
N THR A 226 11.77 9.62 -20.75
CA THR A 226 12.32 10.99 -20.85
C THR A 226 13.80 11.02 -20.42
N PRO A 227 14.57 12.05 -20.80
CA PRO A 227 15.96 12.20 -20.35
C PRO A 227 16.12 12.13 -18.83
N PHE A 228 15.13 12.60 -18.06
CA PHE A 228 15.11 12.54 -16.60
C PHE A 228 15.11 11.08 -16.09
N HIS A 229 14.19 10.26 -16.59
CA HIS A 229 14.07 8.85 -16.19
C HIS A 229 15.29 8.04 -16.64
N VAL A 230 15.72 8.24 -17.90
CA VAL A 230 16.91 7.58 -18.46
C VAL A 230 18.15 7.87 -17.60
N ARG A 231 18.38 9.16 -17.23
CA ARG A 231 19.48 9.55 -16.34
C ARG A 231 19.44 8.82 -15.01
N HIS A 232 18.27 8.76 -14.39
CA HIS A 232 18.12 8.11 -13.07
C HIS A 232 18.36 6.60 -13.14
N VAL A 233 17.76 5.92 -14.09
CA VAL A 233 17.93 4.46 -14.25
C VAL A 233 19.37 4.12 -14.62
N THR A 234 20.02 4.94 -15.46
CA THR A 234 21.46 4.82 -15.76
C THR A 234 22.31 4.94 -14.51
N MET A 235 22.02 5.93 -13.64
CA MET A 235 22.73 6.13 -12.37
C MET A 235 22.63 4.87 -11.48
N ILE A 236 21.44 4.28 -11.34
CA ILE A 236 21.25 3.04 -10.55
C ILE A 236 22.03 1.88 -11.19
N ALA A 237 22.01 1.74 -12.54
CA ALA A 237 22.78 0.71 -13.23
C ALA A 237 24.30 0.85 -13.00
N GLU A 238 24.81 2.08 -12.97
CA GLU A 238 26.22 2.33 -12.64
C GLU A 238 26.52 1.97 -11.18
N MET A 239 25.60 2.22 -10.24
CA MET A 239 25.73 1.77 -8.85
C MET A 239 25.77 0.25 -8.75
N VAL A 240 24.97 -0.48 -9.57
CA VAL A 240 25.05 -1.94 -9.66
C VAL A 240 26.44 -2.39 -10.11
N LYS A 241 26.97 -1.81 -11.21
CA LYS A 241 28.33 -2.13 -11.73
C LYS A 241 29.41 -1.84 -10.70
N LYS A 242 29.28 -0.76 -9.95
CA LYS A 242 30.18 -0.41 -8.86
C LYS A 242 30.04 -1.31 -7.64
N GLY A 243 28.96 -2.09 -7.50
CA GLY A 243 28.62 -2.85 -6.31
C GLY A 243 28.27 -1.95 -5.11
N THR A 244 27.68 -0.77 -5.37
CA THR A 244 27.15 0.15 -4.36
C THR A 244 25.63 0.09 -4.26
N PHE A 245 24.96 -0.56 -5.21
CA PHE A 245 23.54 -0.92 -5.16
C PHE A 245 23.37 -2.42 -5.37
N SER A 246 22.51 -3.05 -4.55
CA SER A 246 22.15 -4.46 -4.64
C SER A 246 20.66 -4.59 -4.93
N TYR A 247 20.31 -5.06 -6.11
CA TYR A 247 18.93 -5.41 -6.44
C TYR A 247 18.51 -6.67 -5.65
N ALA A 248 17.31 -6.67 -5.09
CA ALA A 248 16.85 -7.74 -4.20
C ALA A 248 15.47 -8.33 -4.57
N GLY A 249 14.87 -7.87 -5.68
CA GLY A 249 13.55 -8.34 -6.13
C GLY A 249 12.56 -7.20 -6.31
N ARG A 250 11.37 -7.54 -6.83
CA ARG A 250 10.35 -6.60 -7.31
C ARG A 250 9.46 -6.01 -6.21
N THR A 251 9.41 -6.63 -5.03
CA THR A 251 8.54 -6.19 -3.94
C THR A 251 9.35 -5.81 -2.69
N ASN A 252 9.02 -6.32 -1.52
CA ASN A 252 9.65 -5.95 -0.26
C ASN A 252 10.87 -6.80 0.13
N GLN A 253 11.42 -7.61 -0.76
CA GLN A 253 12.56 -8.50 -0.45
C GLN A 253 13.78 -7.75 0.07
N ALA A 254 14.01 -6.52 -0.41
CA ALA A 254 15.12 -5.67 0.04
C ALA A 254 15.06 -5.30 1.53
N GLU A 255 13.86 -5.29 2.12
CA GLU A 255 13.69 -4.95 3.54
C GLU A 255 14.43 -5.92 4.46
N ALA A 256 14.43 -7.22 4.10
CA ALA A 256 15.15 -8.24 4.86
C ALA A 256 16.66 -7.98 4.88
N LYS A 257 17.25 -7.54 3.76
CA LYS A 257 18.66 -7.19 3.67
C LYS A 257 19.02 -5.98 4.54
N PHE A 258 18.08 -5.03 4.69
CA PHE A 258 18.30 -3.89 5.55
C PHE A 258 18.21 -4.26 7.04
N TYR A 259 17.10 -4.85 7.49
CA TYR A 259 16.94 -5.12 8.92
C TYR A 259 17.85 -6.25 9.44
N SER A 260 18.41 -7.08 8.58
CA SER A 260 19.50 -8.00 8.95
C SER A 260 20.86 -7.31 9.14
N GLY A 261 21.00 -6.06 8.67
CA GLY A 261 22.26 -5.33 8.65
C GLY A 261 23.13 -5.62 7.42
N GLU A 262 22.68 -6.45 6.48
CA GLU A 262 23.41 -6.71 5.22
C GLU A 262 23.55 -5.44 4.39
N CYS A 263 22.47 -4.63 4.27
CA CYS A 263 22.49 -3.36 3.57
C CYS A 263 22.42 -2.17 4.53
N ALA A 264 23.22 -1.12 4.26
CA ALA A 264 23.32 0.06 5.11
C ALA A 264 22.25 1.12 4.83
N MET A 265 21.78 1.22 3.60
CA MET A 265 20.72 2.14 3.17
C MET A 265 19.64 1.38 2.43
N LEU A 266 18.38 1.80 2.62
CA LEU A 266 17.22 1.21 1.97
C LEU A 266 16.23 2.31 1.59
N THR A 267 15.73 2.30 0.36
CA THR A 267 14.46 2.96 0.03
C THR A 267 13.33 1.92 0.00
N SER A 268 12.27 2.17 0.73
CA SER A 268 11.10 1.28 0.78
C SER A 268 9.86 2.02 1.28
N SER A 269 8.75 1.28 1.38
CA SER A 269 7.49 1.76 1.95
C SER A 269 7.64 2.18 3.41
N SER A 270 6.87 3.17 3.85
CA SER A 270 6.74 3.51 5.26
C SER A 270 6.24 2.32 6.11
N GLY A 271 5.48 1.39 5.51
CA GLY A 271 5.06 0.14 6.14
C GLY A 271 6.20 -0.83 6.48
N ALA A 272 7.41 -0.65 5.91
CA ALA A 272 8.60 -1.41 6.28
C ALA A 272 8.99 -1.21 7.75
N GLN A 273 8.61 -0.08 8.36
CA GLN A 273 8.96 0.25 9.75
C GLN A 273 8.55 -0.82 10.75
N ALA A 274 7.40 -1.49 10.55
CA ALA A 274 6.95 -2.55 11.45
C ALA A 274 7.97 -3.71 11.52
N ASN A 275 8.43 -4.19 10.37
CA ASN A 275 9.40 -5.27 10.30
C ASN A 275 10.81 -4.80 10.68
N ILE A 276 11.19 -3.56 10.35
CA ILE A 276 12.48 -2.98 10.75
C ILE A 276 12.55 -2.87 12.28
N ARG A 277 11.54 -2.29 12.95
CA ARG A 277 11.49 -2.19 14.43
C ARG A 277 11.57 -3.57 15.10
N ARG A 278 10.92 -4.59 14.53
CA ARG A 278 10.88 -5.93 15.07
C ARG A 278 12.22 -6.66 14.95
N ASN A 279 12.95 -6.45 13.85
CA ASN A 279 14.06 -7.32 13.46
C ASN A 279 15.43 -6.64 13.52
N ALA A 280 15.55 -5.33 13.28
CA ALA A 280 16.83 -4.63 13.29
C ALA A 280 17.44 -4.60 14.71
N LYS A 281 18.72 -4.92 14.79
CA LYS A 281 19.51 -4.92 16.05
C LYS A 281 20.53 -3.78 16.10
N PHE A 282 20.35 -2.77 15.26
CA PHE A 282 21.20 -1.58 15.13
C PHE A 282 20.33 -0.31 15.19
N ALA A 283 20.95 0.81 15.47
CA ALA A 283 20.26 2.12 15.41
C ALA A 283 19.98 2.50 13.95
N TRP A 284 18.77 2.96 13.67
CA TRP A 284 18.34 3.37 12.34
C TRP A 284 17.50 4.63 12.36
N SER A 285 17.36 5.25 11.20
CA SER A 285 16.45 6.40 11.01
C SER A 285 15.63 6.23 9.74
N ALA A 286 14.42 6.83 9.76
CA ALA A 286 13.57 7.02 8.59
C ALA A 286 13.67 8.49 8.15
N ASN A 287 13.88 8.73 6.87
CA ASN A 287 14.18 10.02 6.30
C ASN A 287 13.39 10.22 5.01
N PHE A 288 13.35 11.45 4.51
CA PHE A 288 12.83 11.76 3.18
C PHE A 288 13.61 11.05 2.07
N MET A 289 12.91 10.67 1.00
CA MET A 289 13.53 10.18 -0.22
C MET A 289 14.53 11.18 -0.78
N PRO A 290 15.73 10.74 -1.20
CA PRO A 290 16.66 11.61 -1.90
C PRO A 290 16.05 12.18 -3.20
N TYR A 291 16.47 13.38 -3.59
CA TYR A 291 16.03 14.01 -4.83
C TYR A 291 17.20 14.51 -5.68
N HIS A 292 16.95 14.77 -6.95
CA HIS A 292 17.90 15.44 -7.83
C HIS A 292 17.78 16.94 -7.62
N ASP A 293 18.80 17.55 -7.03
CA ASP A 293 18.84 18.96 -6.64
C ASP A 293 18.96 19.95 -7.82
N ASP A 294 19.26 19.44 -9.01
CA ASP A 294 19.29 20.19 -10.26
C ASP A 294 17.91 20.27 -10.96
N VAL A 295 16.88 19.59 -10.43
CA VAL A 295 15.51 19.67 -10.96
C VAL A 295 14.76 20.79 -10.25
N LYS A 296 14.44 21.84 -11.01
CA LYS A 296 13.75 23.03 -10.49
C LYS A 296 12.40 22.66 -9.84
N GLY A 297 12.22 23.09 -8.61
CA GLY A 297 10.98 22.89 -7.87
C GLY A 297 10.93 21.59 -7.06
N ALA A 298 11.89 20.67 -7.24
CA ALA A 298 12.00 19.48 -6.41
C ALA A 298 12.55 19.84 -5.00
N PRO A 299 12.19 19.05 -3.95
CA PRO A 299 11.18 18.01 -3.97
C PRO A 299 9.74 18.57 -3.97
N GLN A 300 8.80 17.83 -4.58
CA GLN A 300 7.37 18.13 -4.61
C GLN A 300 6.66 17.43 -3.43
N ASN A 301 5.76 16.52 -3.67
CA ASN A 301 5.18 15.58 -2.71
C ASN A 301 5.29 14.16 -3.26
N SER A 302 5.34 13.16 -2.38
CA SER A 302 5.22 11.76 -2.78
C SER A 302 3.77 11.41 -3.09
N ILE A 303 3.56 10.30 -3.81
CA ILE A 303 2.24 9.70 -3.99
C ILE A 303 2.04 8.54 -3.03
N ILE A 304 0.77 8.24 -2.73
CA ILE A 304 0.47 7.10 -1.88
C ILE A 304 0.83 5.79 -2.57
N GLY A 305 1.21 4.82 -1.76
CA GLY A 305 1.22 3.41 -2.06
C GLY A 305 0.35 2.66 -1.07
N GLY A 306 0.58 1.35 -0.99
CA GLY A 306 -0.21 0.49 -0.11
C GLY A 306 -1.51 0.07 -0.75
N ALA A 307 -2.59 -0.06 0.04
CA ALA A 307 -3.80 -0.70 -0.46
C ALA A 307 -5.08 -0.17 0.20
N SER A 308 -6.19 -0.45 -0.47
CA SER A 308 -7.55 -0.28 0.03
C SER A 308 -8.30 -1.61 0.06
N LEU A 309 -9.39 -1.67 0.81
CA LEU A 309 -10.26 -2.83 0.91
C LEU A 309 -11.45 -2.66 -0.03
N TRP A 310 -11.61 -3.62 -0.92
CA TRP A 310 -12.69 -3.68 -1.91
C TRP A 310 -13.72 -4.68 -1.48
N VAL A 311 -14.99 -4.29 -1.52
CA VAL A 311 -16.12 -5.17 -1.19
C VAL A 311 -16.55 -5.90 -2.46
N MET A 312 -16.49 -7.22 -2.43
CA MET A 312 -16.84 -8.03 -3.60
C MET A 312 -18.36 -8.20 -3.72
N GLY A 313 -18.84 -8.14 -4.96
CA GLY A 313 -20.25 -8.34 -5.29
C GLY A 313 -20.75 -9.77 -5.06
N GLY A 314 -22.08 -9.97 -5.11
CA GLY A 314 -22.69 -11.29 -5.03
C GLY A 314 -22.73 -11.91 -3.63
N LYS A 315 -22.62 -11.10 -2.56
CA LYS A 315 -22.71 -11.56 -1.17
C LYS A 315 -24.13 -11.35 -0.61
N THR A 316 -24.43 -12.00 0.50
CA THR A 316 -25.72 -11.83 1.20
C THR A 316 -25.80 -10.45 1.86
N ASN A 317 -27.02 -9.94 2.03
CA ASN A 317 -27.23 -8.66 2.73
C ASN A 317 -26.67 -8.71 4.17
N ASN A 318 -26.73 -9.87 4.82
CA ASN A 318 -26.17 -10.02 6.17
C ASN A 318 -24.64 -9.89 6.17
N ALA A 319 -23.96 -10.48 5.18
CA ALA A 319 -22.51 -10.30 5.03
C ALA A 319 -22.15 -8.82 4.75
N TYR A 320 -22.91 -8.13 3.91
CA TYR A 320 -22.69 -6.69 3.66
C TYR A 320 -22.85 -5.83 4.92
N LYS A 321 -23.83 -6.11 5.76
CA LYS A 321 -23.98 -5.44 7.08
C LYS A 321 -22.75 -5.67 7.97
N GLY A 322 -22.24 -6.91 8.02
CA GLY A 322 -21.05 -7.23 8.79
C GLY A 322 -19.78 -6.52 8.25
N ILE A 323 -19.64 -6.43 6.92
CA ILE A 323 -18.53 -5.66 6.30
C ILE A 323 -18.64 -4.19 6.68
N ALA A 324 -19.84 -3.59 6.59
CA ALA A 324 -20.04 -2.20 6.96
C ALA A 324 -19.71 -1.92 8.44
N LYS A 325 -20.13 -2.78 9.36
CA LYS A 325 -19.76 -2.69 10.78
C LYS A 325 -18.24 -2.78 10.99
N TYR A 326 -17.56 -3.65 10.26
CA TYR A 326 -16.10 -3.73 10.31
C TYR A 326 -15.42 -2.45 9.78
N PHE A 327 -15.92 -1.88 8.69
CA PHE A 327 -15.40 -0.61 8.18
C PHE A 327 -15.68 0.57 9.10
N ALA A 328 -16.85 0.62 9.74
CA ALA A 328 -17.14 1.59 10.78
C ALA A 328 -16.19 1.43 11.99
N TYR A 329 -15.86 0.20 12.38
CA TYR A 329 -14.85 -0.06 13.42
C TYR A 329 -13.45 0.42 12.98
N LEU A 330 -13.02 0.12 11.74
CA LEU A 330 -11.73 0.57 11.21
C LEU A 330 -11.66 2.09 11.02
N SER A 331 -12.79 2.79 10.91
CA SER A 331 -12.87 4.25 10.80
C SER A 331 -12.65 4.98 12.13
N LYS A 332 -12.68 4.28 13.26
CA LYS A 332 -12.47 4.91 14.57
C LYS A 332 -11.05 5.47 14.68
N PRO A 333 -10.90 6.74 15.12
CA PRO A 333 -9.59 7.39 15.23
C PRO A 333 -8.57 6.61 16.06
N GLU A 334 -9.02 5.98 17.17
CA GLU A 334 -8.16 5.17 18.04
C GLU A 334 -7.67 3.88 17.34
N VAL A 335 -8.49 3.26 16.49
CA VAL A 335 -8.10 2.08 15.70
C VAL A 335 -7.09 2.48 14.63
N GLN A 336 -7.31 3.61 13.95
CA GLN A 336 -6.38 4.14 12.95
C GLN A 336 -5.06 4.61 13.56
N MET A 337 -5.09 5.22 14.76
CA MET A 337 -3.89 5.58 15.50
C MET A 337 -3.09 4.32 15.88
N ASP A 338 -3.74 3.29 16.42
CA ASP A 338 -3.08 2.02 16.76
C ASP A 338 -2.49 1.34 15.50
N TRP A 339 -3.22 1.35 14.38
CA TRP A 339 -2.71 0.89 13.09
C TRP A 339 -1.48 1.66 12.64
N HIS A 340 -1.54 2.98 12.59
CA HIS A 340 -0.44 3.87 12.19
C HIS A 340 0.81 3.65 13.04
N THR A 341 0.67 3.75 14.36
CA THR A 341 1.81 3.69 15.29
C THR A 341 2.47 2.31 15.33
N SER A 342 1.71 1.25 15.11
CA SER A 342 2.22 -0.13 15.08
C SER A 342 2.89 -0.48 13.75
N THR A 343 2.42 0.07 12.63
CA THR A 343 2.83 -0.38 11.30
C THR A 343 3.79 0.58 10.58
N GLY A 344 3.65 1.89 10.82
CA GLY A 344 4.34 2.94 10.06
C GLY A 344 3.60 3.37 8.78
N TYR A 345 2.42 2.80 8.47
CA TYR A 345 1.53 3.37 7.47
C TYR A 345 1.08 4.77 7.87
N VAL A 346 0.73 5.62 6.90
CA VAL A 346 0.26 6.98 7.23
C VAL A 346 -1.07 6.94 7.99
N PRO A 347 -1.31 7.88 8.92
CA PRO A 347 -2.65 8.07 9.47
C PRO A 347 -3.55 8.55 8.33
N ILE A 348 -4.60 7.79 7.98
CA ILE A 348 -5.42 8.06 6.79
C ILE A 348 -6.48 9.14 7.00
N THR A 349 -6.70 9.56 8.26
CA THR A 349 -7.62 10.66 8.61
C THR A 349 -6.92 11.72 9.45
N MET A 350 -7.41 12.96 9.38
CA MET A 350 -6.91 14.05 10.23
C MET A 350 -7.14 13.78 11.73
N ALA A 351 -8.27 13.14 12.07
CA ALA A 351 -8.57 12.79 13.46
C ALA A 351 -7.51 11.83 14.06
N ALA A 352 -7.12 10.80 13.30
CA ALA A 352 -6.07 9.86 13.72
C ALA A 352 -4.70 10.55 13.83
N TYR A 353 -4.37 11.42 12.86
CA TYR A 353 -3.13 12.20 12.90
C TYR A 353 -3.04 13.09 14.14
N GLU A 354 -4.09 13.88 14.41
CA GLU A 354 -4.13 14.77 15.56
C GLU A 354 -4.12 14.01 16.90
N MET A 355 -4.80 12.88 16.97
CA MET A 355 -4.78 12.00 18.15
C MET A 355 -3.36 11.49 18.41
N THR A 356 -2.67 11.02 17.35
CA THR A 356 -1.29 10.54 17.44
C THR A 356 -0.34 11.66 17.87
N ARG A 357 -0.49 12.87 17.29
CA ARG A 357 0.32 14.03 17.64
C ARG A 357 0.12 14.44 19.11
N LYS A 358 -1.13 14.52 19.58
CA LYS A 358 -1.46 14.88 20.97
C LYS A 358 -1.00 13.86 22.00
N SER A 359 -0.80 12.60 21.60
CA SER A 359 -0.27 11.55 22.49
C SER A 359 1.23 11.68 22.79
N GLY A 360 1.95 12.60 22.12
CA GLY A 360 3.40 12.71 22.21
C GLY A 360 4.15 11.56 21.53
N TYR A 361 3.48 10.83 20.60
CA TYR A 361 4.10 9.69 19.95
C TYR A 361 5.27 10.08 19.03
N TYR A 362 5.12 11.17 18.27
CA TYR A 362 6.15 11.61 17.34
C TYR A 362 7.40 12.17 18.03
N GLU A 363 7.24 12.79 19.18
CA GLU A 363 8.35 13.26 20.02
C GLU A 363 9.17 12.09 20.57
N LYS A 364 8.50 10.99 20.92
CA LYS A 364 9.14 9.76 21.44
C LYS A 364 9.69 8.86 20.32
N ASN A 365 9.21 9.03 19.10
CA ASN A 365 9.58 8.23 17.94
C ASN A 365 9.98 9.12 16.76
N PRO A 366 11.16 9.77 16.80
CA PRO A 366 11.62 10.63 15.71
C PRO A 366 11.62 9.91 14.37
N GLY A 367 11.08 10.56 13.33
CA GLY A 367 10.93 9.99 12.00
C GLY A 367 9.64 9.20 11.75
N ALA A 368 8.82 8.96 12.77
CA ALA A 368 7.54 8.26 12.60
C ALA A 368 6.51 9.11 11.81
N ASP A 369 6.67 10.43 11.77
CA ASP A 369 5.85 11.37 11.00
C ASP A 369 6.41 11.67 9.60
N MET A 370 7.56 11.08 9.21
CA MET A 370 8.18 11.37 7.91
C MET A 370 7.25 11.03 6.74
N ALA A 371 6.50 9.94 6.86
CA ALA A 371 5.59 9.49 5.80
C ALA A 371 4.51 10.55 5.48
N ILE A 372 3.87 11.12 6.50
CA ILE A 372 2.86 12.17 6.29
C ILE A 372 3.53 13.47 5.83
N LYS A 373 4.70 13.81 6.34
CA LYS A 373 5.46 14.99 5.91
C LYS A 373 5.88 14.92 4.44
N GLU A 374 6.27 13.75 3.95
CA GLU A 374 6.56 13.56 2.53
C GLU A 374 5.33 13.70 1.65
N LEU A 375 4.24 13.05 2.06
CA LEU A 375 2.97 13.09 1.32
C LEU A 375 2.40 14.51 1.23
N THR A 376 2.63 15.33 2.26
CA THR A 376 2.11 16.69 2.37
C THR A 376 3.17 17.78 2.21
N ASN A 377 4.34 17.46 1.71
CA ASN A 377 5.47 18.39 1.57
C ASN A 377 5.12 19.65 0.76
N LYS A 378 4.34 19.47 -0.32
CA LYS A 378 3.73 20.55 -1.11
C LYS A 378 2.34 20.13 -1.57
N PRO A 379 1.46 21.08 -1.94
CA PRO A 379 0.18 20.76 -2.55
C PRO A 379 0.37 19.88 -3.81
N PRO A 380 -0.43 18.83 -3.98
CA PRO A 380 -0.33 17.95 -5.14
C PRO A 380 -0.58 18.68 -6.46
N THR A 381 0.14 18.28 -7.50
CA THR A 381 -0.04 18.73 -8.88
C THR A 381 -0.67 17.62 -9.73
N ALA A 382 -0.91 17.88 -11.02
CA ALA A 382 -1.32 16.86 -11.99
C ALA A 382 -0.32 15.68 -12.06
N ASN A 383 0.96 15.91 -11.76
CA ASN A 383 2.01 14.88 -11.81
C ASN A 383 2.22 14.15 -10.47
N SER A 384 1.67 14.66 -9.37
CA SER A 384 1.96 14.15 -8.03
C SER A 384 0.72 13.87 -7.17
N ARG A 385 -0.49 13.91 -7.74
CA ARG A 385 -1.72 13.56 -7.02
C ARG A 385 -2.06 12.08 -7.03
N GLY A 386 -1.36 11.26 -7.83
CA GLY A 386 -1.57 9.82 -7.94
C GLY A 386 -1.51 9.30 -9.37
N LEU A 387 -1.84 8.03 -9.53
CA LEU A 387 -1.81 7.28 -10.79
C LEU A 387 -3.11 6.50 -10.95
N ARG A 388 -3.64 6.43 -12.18
CA ARG A 388 -4.87 5.66 -12.46
C ARG A 388 -4.82 5.04 -13.86
N PHE A 389 -3.87 4.15 -14.10
CA PHE A 389 -3.74 3.44 -15.37
C PHE A 389 -4.46 2.09 -15.33
N GLY A 390 -5.13 1.73 -16.42
CA GLY A 390 -5.81 0.45 -16.54
C GLY A 390 -4.82 -0.72 -16.66
N ASN A 391 -5.12 -1.86 -16.02
CA ASN A 391 -4.23 -3.02 -15.95
C ASN A 391 -2.80 -2.68 -15.53
N TYR A 392 -2.64 -1.68 -14.66
CA TYR A 392 -1.31 -1.18 -14.31
C TYR A 392 -0.47 -2.18 -13.51
N VAL A 393 -1.08 -3.17 -12.89
CA VAL A 393 -0.34 -4.31 -12.31
C VAL A 393 0.58 -4.94 -13.37
N GLN A 394 0.03 -5.24 -14.56
CA GLN A 394 0.81 -5.77 -15.68
C GLN A 394 1.78 -4.73 -16.26
N GLY A 395 1.38 -3.46 -16.29
CA GLY A 395 2.27 -2.35 -16.71
C GLY A 395 3.49 -2.23 -15.81
N ARG A 396 3.29 -2.33 -14.49
CA ARG A 396 4.40 -2.32 -13.51
C ARG A 396 5.31 -3.54 -13.68
N GLU A 397 4.77 -4.73 -13.96
CA GLU A 397 5.57 -5.92 -14.26
C GLU A 397 6.49 -5.70 -15.47
N VAL A 398 6.00 -5.06 -16.52
CA VAL A 398 6.83 -4.68 -17.68
C VAL A 398 7.96 -3.71 -17.26
N PHE A 399 7.66 -2.72 -16.42
CA PHE A 399 8.69 -1.79 -15.94
C PHE A 399 9.77 -2.52 -15.13
N GLU A 400 9.37 -3.44 -14.26
CA GLU A 400 10.31 -4.25 -13.48
C GLU A 400 11.20 -5.13 -14.36
N GLU A 401 10.62 -5.80 -15.37
CA GLU A 401 11.38 -6.63 -16.32
C GLU A 401 12.44 -5.82 -17.08
N GLU A 402 12.07 -4.62 -17.55
CA GLU A 402 12.99 -3.77 -18.28
C GLU A 402 14.09 -3.20 -17.35
N MET A 403 13.75 -2.79 -16.13
CA MET A 403 14.73 -2.38 -15.13
C MET A 403 15.68 -3.51 -14.76
N GLU A 404 15.19 -4.74 -14.57
CA GLU A 404 16.01 -5.92 -14.32
C GLU A 404 16.99 -6.19 -15.47
N SER A 405 16.56 -5.97 -16.72
CA SER A 405 17.41 -6.10 -17.91
C SER A 405 18.56 -5.08 -17.89
N VAL A 406 18.29 -3.85 -17.40
CA VAL A 406 19.32 -2.81 -17.21
C VAL A 406 20.27 -3.20 -16.08
N PHE A 407 19.77 -3.63 -14.94
CA PHE A 407 20.57 -4.02 -13.78
C PHE A 407 21.46 -5.24 -14.08
N ALA A 408 20.97 -6.15 -14.93
CA ALA A 408 21.75 -7.28 -15.42
C ALA A 408 22.75 -6.93 -16.53
N GLY A 409 22.80 -5.66 -16.96
CA GLY A 409 23.69 -5.20 -18.04
C GLY A 409 23.31 -5.71 -19.44
N LYS A 410 22.06 -6.20 -19.63
CA LYS A 410 21.57 -6.74 -20.92
C LYS A 410 21.07 -5.63 -21.84
N LYS A 411 20.60 -4.51 -21.30
CA LYS A 411 20.13 -3.31 -22.02
C LYS A 411 20.68 -2.06 -21.40
N ASP A 412 20.84 -1.00 -22.18
CA ASP A 412 20.99 0.33 -21.64
C ASP A 412 19.63 0.89 -21.16
N ALA A 413 19.66 1.91 -20.31
CA ALA A 413 18.46 2.48 -19.71
C ALA A 413 17.51 3.09 -20.75
N LYS A 414 18.01 3.70 -21.83
CA LYS A 414 17.17 4.31 -22.87
C LYS A 414 16.38 3.25 -23.62
N THR A 415 17.06 2.21 -24.09
CA THR A 415 16.44 1.09 -24.80
C THR A 415 15.38 0.39 -23.92
N ALA A 416 15.71 0.12 -22.66
CA ALA A 416 14.80 -0.54 -21.74
C ALA A 416 13.55 0.31 -21.46
N LEU A 417 13.70 1.61 -21.25
CA LEU A 417 12.55 2.49 -20.98
C LEU A 417 11.71 2.74 -22.24
N ASP A 418 12.29 2.72 -23.43
CA ASP A 418 11.54 2.76 -24.71
C ASP A 418 10.69 1.49 -24.88
N ASP A 419 11.28 0.33 -24.60
CA ASP A 419 10.55 -0.97 -24.62
C ASP A 419 9.45 -1.00 -23.54
N ALA A 420 9.71 -0.47 -22.34
CA ALA A 420 8.73 -0.36 -21.28
C ALA A 420 7.54 0.50 -21.69
N VAL A 421 7.77 1.66 -22.30
CA VAL A 421 6.71 2.54 -22.83
C VAL A 421 5.92 1.86 -23.92
N LYS A 422 6.59 1.22 -24.88
CA LYS A 422 5.92 0.50 -25.98
C LYS A 422 5.02 -0.61 -25.45
N ARG A 423 5.57 -1.53 -24.67
CA ARG A 423 4.86 -2.67 -24.09
C ARG A 423 3.74 -2.23 -23.14
N GLY A 424 4.02 -1.27 -22.27
CA GLY A 424 3.05 -0.69 -21.34
C GLY A 424 1.87 -0.04 -22.06
N ASN A 425 2.13 0.72 -23.13
CA ASN A 425 1.08 1.35 -23.93
C ASN A 425 0.21 0.33 -24.70
N GLU A 426 0.73 -0.83 -25.04
CA GLU A 426 -0.07 -1.93 -25.60
C GLU A 426 -1.09 -2.46 -24.57
N ILE A 427 -0.68 -2.57 -23.29
CA ILE A 427 -1.57 -2.96 -22.19
C ILE A 427 -2.67 -1.91 -22.01
N LEU A 428 -2.33 -0.61 -21.98
CA LEU A 428 -3.28 0.46 -21.83
C LEU A 428 -4.30 0.50 -22.97
N ARG A 429 -3.86 0.34 -24.22
CA ARG A 429 -4.77 0.29 -25.39
C ARG A 429 -5.73 -0.89 -25.33
N LYS A 430 -5.26 -2.08 -24.93
CA LYS A 430 -6.13 -3.25 -24.74
C LYS A 430 -7.17 -3.00 -23.66
N PHE A 431 -6.76 -2.42 -22.52
CA PHE A 431 -7.67 -2.07 -21.44
C PHE A 431 -8.71 -1.04 -21.88
N GLN A 432 -8.29 0.03 -22.55
CA GLN A 432 -9.18 1.04 -23.09
C GLN A 432 -10.21 0.44 -24.05
N ALA A 433 -9.78 -0.45 -24.96
CA ALA A 433 -10.68 -1.07 -25.95
C ALA A 433 -11.78 -1.92 -25.29
N THR A 434 -11.45 -2.61 -24.19
CA THR A 434 -12.40 -3.47 -23.44
C THR A 434 -13.29 -2.71 -22.46
N ASN A 435 -12.94 -1.46 -22.12
CA ASN A 435 -13.65 -0.63 -21.13
C ASN A 435 -14.20 0.68 -21.72
N LYS A 436 -14.21 0.85 -23.03
CA LYS A 436 -14.95 1.94 -23.70
C LYS A 436 -16.45 1.78 -23.40
N GLN A 437 -17.02 2.83 -22.84
CA GLN A 437 -18.48 3.00 -22.71
C GLN A 437 -19.04 3.70 -23.93
#